data_ccdad51108a2c65dd31c1d7cf94c8e3f
#
_entry.id   ccdad51108a2c65dd31c1d7cf94c8e3f
#
_cell.length_a   1.000
_cell.length_b   1.000
_cell.length_c   1.000
_cell.angle_alpha   90.00
_cell.angle_beta   90.00
_cell.angle_gamma   90.00
#
_symmetry.space_group_name_H-M   'P 1'
#
loop_
_entity.id
_entity.type
_entity.pdbx_description
1 polymer ?
#
loop_
_entity_poly.entity_id
_entity_poly.type
_entity_poly.pdbx_seq_one_letter_code
_entity_poly.pdbx_strand_id
1 'polypeptide(L)'
;MNLRYPILSATVSFVAISSVMGYAQDETIAGLRTRAEHGDADAQYRLGSMYDYGQGFLQDLQDDVEAVKWYRLAAKQNHVEAQLVLGYRYQRGEGVPRDHVLSYMWFDLAVTRASDGIRGRAMRARSEVAESLTFDEREEAKARAKQWDRAHPLH
;
A
#
# COMPACT_ATOMS: atom_id res chain seq x y z
N MET A 1 -37.29 16.57 -59.49
CA MET A 1 -37.67 15.87 -58.27
C MET A 1 -36.41 15.81 -57.40
N ASN A 2 -36.22 16.86 -56.53
CA ASN A 2 -35.00 17.02 -55.76
C ASN A 2 -35.25 16.58 -54.32
N LEU A 3 -34.74 15.41 -53.97
CA LEU A 3 -34.70 14.91 -52.59
C LEU A 3 -33.50 15.59 -51.88
N ARG A 4 -33.80 16.58 -51.01
CA ARG A 4 -32.86 17.12 -50.05
C ARG A 4 -32.86 16.23 -48.80
N TYR A 5 -31.78 15.56 -48.54
CA TYR A 5 -31.54 14.89 -47.25
C TYR A 5 -31.04 15.98 -46.26
N PRO A 6 -31.62 16.04 -45.04
CA PRO A 6 -31.08 16.90 -44.00
C PRO A 6 -29.80 16.25 -43.42
N ILE A 7 -28.74 17.02 -43.43
CA ILE A 7 -27.49 16.67 -42.71
C ILE A 7 -27.81 16.79 -41.21
N LEU A 8 -28.04 15.66 -40.56
CA LEU A 8 -28.06 15.59 -39.09
C LEU A 8 -26.63 15.82 -38.61
N SER A 9 -26.35 17.04 -38.14
CA SER A 9 -25.13 17.34 -37.43
C SER A 9 -25.13 16.57 -36.11
N ALA A 10 -24.42 15.45 -36.07
CA ALA A 10 -24.10 14.76 -34.86
C ALA A 10 -23.08 15.58 -34.07
N THR A 11 -23.56 16.51 -33.27
CA THR A 11 -22.77 17.05 -32.14
C THR A 11 -22.65 15.96 -31.11
N VAL A 12 -21.74 15.02 -31.35
CA VAL A 12 -21.30 14.08 -30.30
C VAL A 12 -20.66 14.93 -29.23
N SER A 13 -21.33 15.04 -28.09
CA SER A 13 -20.89 15.82 -26.93
C SER A 13 -19.49 15.38 -26.53
N PHE A 14 -18.50 16.23 -26.78
CA PHE A 14 -17.10 16.08 -26.38
C PHE A 14 -16.92 15.94 -24.85
N VAL A 15 -17.98 16.25 -24.09
CA VAL A 15 -18.00 16.19 -22.63
C VAL A 15 -18.03 14.73 -22.10
N ALA A 16 -18.66 13.80 -22.83
CA ALA A 16 -18.73 12.39 -22.39
C ALA A 16 -17.40 11.64 -22.53
N ILE A 17 -16.56 12.03 -23.47
CA ILE A 17 -15.25 11.42 -23.71
C ILE A 17 -14.25 11.83 -22.62
N SER A 18 -14.34 13.07 -22.12
CA SER A 18 -13.45 13.56 -21.05
C SER A 18 -13.66 12.83 -19.73
N SER A 19 -14.89 12.44 -19.40
CA SER A 19 -15.18 11.71 -18.16
C SER A 19 -14.65 10.27 -18.18
N VAL A 20 -14.76 9.58 -19.33
CA VAL A 20 -14.24 8.22 -19.47
C VAL A 20 -12.71 8.21 -19.52
N MET A 21 -12.07 9.21 -20.13
CA MET A 21 -10.62 9.36 -20.11
C MET A 21 -10.07 9.73 -18.73
N GLY A 22 -10.82 10.46 -17.91
CA GLY A 22 -10.43 10.79 -16.53
C GLY A 22 -10.27 9.55 -15.66
N TYR A 23 -11.17 8.59 -15.74
CA TYR A 23 -11.07 7.32 -14.99
C TYR A 23 -9.94 6.42 -15.48
N ALA A 24 -9.59 6.48 -16.78
CA ALA A 24 -8.48 5.70 -17.32
C ALA A 24 -7.10 6.28 -16.97
N GLN A 25 -6.99 7.59 -16.68
CA GLN A 25 -5.73 8.23 -16.31
C GLN A 25 -5.36 8.01 -14.84
N ASP A 26 -6.35 7.81 -13.94
CA ASP A 26 -6.09 7.50 -12.53
C ASP A 26 -5.46 6.11 -12.32
N GLU A 27 -5.61 5.21 -13.29
CA GLU A 27 -5.02 3.86 -13.25
C GLU A 27 -3.66 3.76 -13.97
N THR A 28 -3.14 4.84 -14.55
CA THR A 28 -1.79 4.84 -15.14
C THR A 28 -0.72 4.86 -14.05
N ILE A 29 0.44 4.26 -14.31
CA ILE A 29 1.59 4.29 -13.38
C ILE A 29 1.99 5.74 -13.04
N ALA A 30 1.91 6.64 -14.02
CA ALA A 30 2.20 8.07 -13.81
C ALA A 30 1.18 8.72 -12.87
N GLY A 31 -0.11 8.45 -13.05
CA GLY A 31 -1.17 8.93 -12.15
C GLY A 31 -1.03 8.35 -10.74
N LEU A 32 -0.77 7.05 -10.63
CA LEU A 32 -0.53 6.39 -9.35
C LEU A 32 0.68 7.00 -8.62
N ARG A 33 1.79 7.24 -9.32
CA ARG A 33 2.99 7.88 -8.76
C ARG A 33 2.68 9.29 -8.27
N THR A 34 2.00 10.10 -9.08
CA THR A 34 1.59 11.46 -8.70
C THR A 34 0.76 11.45 -7.41
N ARG A 35 -0.23 10.59 -7.30
CA ARG A 35 -1.05 10.45 -6.07
C ARG A 35 -0.20 10.02 -4.87
N ALA A 36 0.69 9.04 -5.04
CA ALA A 36 1.58 8.57 -3.98
C ALA A 36 2.51 9.69 -3.48
N GLU A 37 3.07 10.49 -4.40
CA GLU A 37 3.91 11.67 -4.09
C GLU A 37 3.12 12.77 -3.36
N HIS A 38 1.83 12.91 -3.65
CA HIS A 38 0.91 13.83 -2.95
C HIS A 38 0.36 13.27 -1.62
N GLY A 39 0.82 12.09 -1.20
CA GLY A 39 0.53 11.56 0.12
C GLY A 39 -0.67 10.63 0.21
N ASP A 40 -1.27 10.19 -0.90
CA ASP A 40 -2.35 9.20 -0.90
C ASP A 40 -1.81 7.84 -0.42
N ALA A 41 -2.28 7.35 0.72
CA ALA A 41 -1.79 6.13 1.37
C ALA A 41 -2.05 4.86 0.54
N ASP A 42 -3.21 4.77 -0.12
CA ASP A 42 -3.54 3.65 -1.00
C ASP A 42 -2.65 3.64 -2.24
N ALA A 43 -2.39 4.81 -2.83
CA ALA A 43 -1.48 4.95 -3.95
C ALA A 43 -0.03 4.61 -3.56
N GLN A 44 0.42 5.01 -2.37
CA GLN A 44 1.73 4.65 -1.82
C GLN A 44 1.87 3.13 -1.64
N TYR A 45 0.86 2.48 -1.04
CA TYR A 45 0.85 1.03 -0.90
C TYR A 45 0.89 0.32 -2.26
N ARG A 46 0.05 0.74 -3.22
CA ARG A 46 0.02 0.17 -4.58
C ARG A 46 1.34 0.37 -5.32
N LEU A 47 1.95 1.56 -5.20
CA LEU A 47 3.24 1.83 -5.83
C LEU A 47 4.35 0.96 -5.21
N GLY A 48 4.35 0.79 -3.88
CA GLY A 48 5.24 -0.15 -3.19
C GLY A 48 5.08 -1.58 -3.71
N SER A 49 3.83 -2.03 -3.89
CA SER A 49 3.52 -3.36 -4.45
C SER A 49 4.01 -3.52 -5.89
N MET A 50 3.98 -2.47 -6.70
CA MET A 50 4.51 -2.53 -8.07
C MET A 50 6.04 -2.70 -8.11
N TYR A 51 6.78 -2.01 -7.24
CA TYR A 51 8.22 -2.21 -7.09
C TYR A 51 8.54 -3.61 -6.54
N ASP A 52 7.70 -4.12 -5.64
CA ASP A 52 7.84 -5.41 -5.00
C ASP A 52 7.70 -6.59 -5.98
N TYR A 53 6.70 -6.53 -6.84
CA TYR A 53 6.39 -7.61 -7.80
C TYR A 53 6.94 -7.37 -9.20
N GLY A 54 7.60 -6.25 -9.46
CA GLY A 54 8.06 -5.88 -10.81
C GLY A 54 6.91 -5.80 -11.81
N GLN A 55 5.75 -5.28 -11.42
CA GLN A 55 4.56 -5.26 -12.28
C GLN A 55 4.54 -4.06 -13.24
N GLY A 56 3.98 -4.27 -14.42
CA GLY A 56 3.80 -3.23 -15.43
C GLY A 56 5.11 -2.87 -16.15
N PHE A 57 5.32 -1.58 -16.40
CA PHE A 57 6.57 -1.05 -17.00
C PHE A 57 7.81 -1.21 -16.11
N LEU A 58 7.60 -1.64 -14.87
CA LEU A 58 8.64 -1.85 -13.85
C LEU A 58 9.11 -3.31 -13.78
N GLN A 59 8.79 -4.15 -14.77
CA GLN A 59 9.17 -5.58 -14.77
C GLN A 59 10.68 -5.81 -14.61
N ASP A 60 11.49 -4.86 -15.05
CA ASP A 60 12.95 -4.90 -14.90
C ASP A 60 13.46 -4.16 -13.65
N LEU A 61 12.55 -3.60 -12.83
CA LEU A 61 12.87 -2.75 -11.69
C LEU A 61 12.26 -3.31 -10.38
N GLN A 62 12.27 -4.63 -10.19
CA GLN A 62 12.00 -5.17 -8.88
C GLN A 62 13.02 -4.58 -7.90
N ASP A 63 12.55 -3.75 -6.99
CA ASP A 63 13.36 -3.05 -6.01
C ASP A 63 12.68 -3.11 -4.63
N ASP A 64 13.09 -4.12 -3.87
CA ASP A 64 12.59 -4.34 -2.51
C ASP A 64 12.87 -3.14 -1.58
N VAL A 65 13.97 -2.42 -1.81
CA VAL A 65 14.33 -1.24 -1.01
C VAL A 65 13.37 -0.09 -1.30
N GLU A 66 13.09 0.16 -2.58
CA GLU A 66 12.14 1.20 -2.98
C GLU A 66 10.71 0.82 -2.57
N ALA A 67 10.31 -0.45 -2.71
CA ALA A 67 9.03 -0.95 -2.22
C ALA A 67 8.83 -0.66 -0.73
N VAL A 68 9.84 -0.96 0.10
CA VAL A 68 9.77 -0.71 1.55
C VAL A 68 9.64 0.78 1.87
N LYS A 69 10.27 1.68 1.12
CA LYS A 69 10.10 3.13 1.32
C LYS A 69 8.64 3.56 1.16
N TRP A 70 7.99 3.10 0.08
CA TRP A 70 6.59 3.40 -0.18
C TRP A 70 5.65 2.76 0.86
N TYR A 71 5.88 1.51 1.24
CA TYR A 71 5.12 0.87 2.32
C TYR A 71 5.25 1.61 3.66
N ARG A 72 6.45 2.14 3.99
CA ARG A 72 6.63 2.96 5.21
C ARG A 72 5.82 4.24 5.18
N LEU A 73 5.72 4.92 4.02
CA LEU A 73 4.91 6.12 3.87
C LEU A 73 3.42 5.82 4.09
N ALA A 74 2.90 4.75 3.48
CA ALA A 74 1.53 4.30 3.69
C ALA A 74 1.28 3.88 5.15
N ALA A 75 2.19 3.11 5.75
CA ALA A 75 2.07 2.65 7.14
C ALA A 75 2.03 3.79 8.15
N LYS A 76 2.74 4.91 7.89
CA LYS A 76 2.67 6.14 8.71
C LYS A 76 1.28 6.76 8.71
N GLN A 77 0.50 6.52 7.69
CA GLN A 77 -0.90 6.95 7.56
C GLN A 77 -1.88 5.87 8.03
N ASN A 78 -1.40 4.90 8.78
CA ASN A 78 -2.20 3.79 9.31
C ASN A 78 -2.77 2.83 8.26
N HIS A 79 -2.18 2.77 7.06
CA HIS A 79 -2.56 1.79 6.05
C HIS A 79 -2.21 0.37 6.51
N VAL A 80 -3.22 -0.40 6.84
CA VAL A 80 -3.08 -1.68 7.56
C VAL A 80 -2.36 -2.74 6.73
N GLU A 81 -2.64 -2.83 5.43
CA GLU A 81 -1.97 -3.75 4.52
C GLU A 81 -0.48 -3.44 4.41
N ALA A 82 -0.11 -2.15 4.38
CA ALA A 82 1.29 -1.74 4.39
C ALA A 82 2.00 -2.14 5.69
N GLN A 83 1.33 -1.99 6.84
CA GLN A 83 1.85 -2.46 8.12
C GLN A 83 2.07 -3.97 8.13
N LEU A 84 1.10 -4.75 7.61
CA LEU A 84 1.22 -6.21 7.49
C LEU A 84 2.41 -6.60 6.58
N VAL A 85 2.54 -5.95 5.42
CA VAL A 85 3.65 -6.22 4.50
C VAL A 85 4.99 -5.87 5.12
N LEU A 86 5.12 -4.73 5.82
CA LEU A 86 6.35 -4.36 6.53
C LEU A 86 6.73 -5.42 7.58
N GLY A 87 5.77 -6.00 8.29
CA GLY A 87 6.02 -7.11 9.19
C GLY A 87 6.74 -8.27 8.49
N TYR A 88 6.26 -8.69 7.32
CA TYR A 88 6.90 -9.74 6.53
C TYR A 88 8.28 -9.33 5.99
N ARG A 89 8.44 -8.07 5.55
CA ARG A 89 9.72 -7.56 5.05
C ARG A 89 10.81 -7.63 6.12
N TYR A 90 10.51 -7.20 7.34
CA TYR A 90 11.44 -7.31 8.47
C TYR A 90 11.66 -8.76 8.92
N GLN A 91 10.65 -9.64 8.82
CA GLN A 91 10.79 -11.06 9.13
C GLN A 91 11.79 -11.76 8.21
N ARG A 92 11.76 -11.43 6.91
CA ARG A 92 12.57 -12.08 5.87
C ARG A 92 13.87 -11.35 5.56
N GLY A 93 13.96 -10.05 5.87
CA GLY A 93 15.09 -9.22 5.49
C GLY A 93 15.05 -8.81 4.01
N GLU A 94 13.86 -8.60 3.45
CA GLU A 94 13.64 -8.21 2.06
C GLU A 94 13.54 -6.69 1.95
N GLY A 95 14.49 -6.03 1.28
CA GLY A 95 14.60 -4.57 1.17
C GLY A 95 14.99 -3.86 2.47
N VAL A 96 15.12 -4.59 3.58
CA VAL A 96 15.57 -4.12 4.91
C VAL A 96 16.37 -5.21 5.61
N PRO A 97 17.25 -4.87 6.53
CA PRO A 97 17.85 -5.87 7.42
C PRO A 97 16.77 -6.63 8.21
N ARG A 98 16.96 -7.95 8.34
CA ARG A 98 16.03 -8.78 9.12
C ARG A 98 16.01 -8.34 10.59
N ASP A 99 14.81 -8.10 11.11
CA ASP A 99 14.58 -7.68 12.50
C ASP A 99 13.23 -8.22 13.00
N HIS A 100 13.27 -9.23 13.86
CA HIS A 100 12.07 -9.88 14.39
C HIS A 100 11.33 -8.99 15.39
N VAL A 101 12.01 -8.07 16.09
CA VAL A 101 11.35 -7.11 17.01
C VAL A 101 10.51 -6.13 16.22
N LEU A 102 11.07 -5.54 15.14
CA LEU A 102 10.31 -4.67 14.25
C LEU A 102 9.21 -5.43 13.50
N SER A 103 9.48 -6.67 13.08
CA SER A 103 8.45 -7.52 12.47
C SER A 103 7.25 -7.72 13.39
N TYR A 104 7.50 -8.12 14.65
CA TYR A 104 6.44 -8.29 15.64
C TYR A 104 5.66 -6.98 15.87
N MET A 105 6.37 -5.85 16.02
CA MET A 105 5.75 -4.53 16.18
C MET A 105 4.77 -4.21 15.05
N TRP A 106 5.18 -4.42 13.79
CA TRP A 106 4.33 -4.13 12.64
C TRP A 106 3.11 -5.06 12.56
N PHE A 107 3.29 -6.35 12.86
CA PHE A 107 2.15 -7.27 12.95
C PHE A 107 1.20 -6.90 14.09
N ASP A 108 1.71 -6.48 15.24
CA ASP A 108 0.89 -6.06 16.39
C ASP A 108 0.04 -4.82 16.04
N LEU A 109 0.61 -3.83 15.35
CA LEU A 109 -0.12 -2.68 14.82
C LEU A 109 -1.20 -3.10 13.83
N ALA A 110 -0.89 -4.00 12.89
CA ALA A 110 -1.86 -4.52 11.94
C ALA A 110 -3.00 -5.29 12.65
N VAL A 111 -2.71 -6.08 13.69
CA VAL A 111 -3.73 -6.80 14.48
C VAL A 111 -4.72 -5.83 15.14
N THR A 112 -4.24 -4.74 15.71
CA THR A 112 -5.09 -3.78 16.43
C THR A 112 -5.99 -2.97 15.52
N ARG A 113 -5.61 -2.77 14.26
CA ARG A 113 -6.25 -1.86 13.30
C ARG A 113 -7.04 -2.54 12.19
N ALA A 114 -6.75 -3.81 11.92
CA ALA A 114 -7.33 -4.54 10.81
C ALA A 114 -8.77 -4.98 11.03
N SER A 115 -9.53 -5.09 9.93
CA SER A 115 -10.76 -5.87 9.86
C SER A 115 -10.47 -7.38 9.85
N ASP A 116 -11.50 -8.21 10.02
CA ASP A 116 -11.37 -9.64 10.34
C ASP A 116 -10.43 -10.45 9.42
N GLY A 117 -10.48 -10.24 8.11
CA GLY A 117 -9.65 -10.99 7.16
C GLY A 117 -8.15 -10.72 7.31
N ILE A 118 -7.77 -9.44 7.42
CA ILE A 118 -6.37 -9.03 7.58
C ILE A 118 -5.90 -9.32 9.00
N ARG A 119 -6.76 -9.09 10.00
CA ARG A 119 -6.47 -9.38 11.42
C ARG A 119 -6.05 -10.82 11.62
N GLY A 120 -6.76 -11.77 11.04
CA GLY A 120 -6.42 -13.19 11.15
C GLY A 120 -5.04 -13.53 10.59
N ARG A 121 -4.66 -12.91 9.45
CA ARG A 121 -3.32 -13.06 8.87
C ARG A 121 -2.24 -12.45 9.76
N ALA A 122 -2.47 -11.23 10.24
CA ALA A 122 -1.54 -10.52 11.12
C ALA A 122 -1.33 -11.27 12.47
N MET A 123 -2.39 -11.82 13.04
CA MET A 123 -2.30 -12.62 14.27
C MET A 123 -1.45 -13.88 14.10
N ARG A 124 -1.64 -14.62 12.99
CA ARG A 124 -0.82 -15.80 12.70
C ARG A 124 0.65 -15.43 12.53
N ALA A 125 0.93 -14.43 11.67
CA ALA A 125 2.30 -13.99 11.42
C ALA A 125 2.98 -13.45 12.69
N ARG A 126 2.25 -12.69 13.53
CA ARG A 126 2.77 -12.23 14.82
C ARG A 126 3.11 -13.40 15.75
N SER A 127 2.27 -14.44 15.79
CA SER A 127 2.52 -15.62 16.63
C SER A 127 3.76 -16.40 16.14
N GLU A 128 3.93 -16.56 14.84
CA GLU A 128 5.12 -17.21 14.28
C GLU A 128 6.41 -16.46 14.64
N VAL A 129 6.43 -15.14 14.50
CA VAL A 129 7.61 -14.33 14.86
C VAL A 129 7.87 -14.36 16.36
N ALA A 130 6.81 -14.43 17.19
CA ALA A 130 6.94 -14.48 18.64
C ALA A 130 7.74 -15.70 19.12
N GLU A 131 7.73 -16.81 18.37
CA GLU A 131 8.52 -18.01 18.69
C GLU A 131 10.03 -17.77 18.58
N SER A 132 10.43 -16.81 17.76
CA SER A 132 11.82 -16.41 17.55
C SER A 132 12.32 -15.34 18.50
N LEU A 133 11.45 -14.81 19.39
CA LEU A 133 11.74 -13.71 20.30
C LEU A 133 11.78 -14.18 21.75
N THR A 134 12.70 -13.62 22.52
CA THR A 134 12.69 -13.71 23.98
C THR A 134 11.51 -12.94 24.57
N PHE A 135 11.28 -13.12 25.87
CA PHE A 135 10.25 -12.35 26.57
C PHE A 135 10.52 -10.84 26.49
N ASP A 136 11.76 -10.42 26.75
CA ASP A 136 12.15 -9.01 26.77
C ASP A 136 12.01 -8.36 25.38
N GLU A 137 12.42 -9.05 24.31
CA GLU A 137 12.25 -8.60 22.93
C GLU A 137 10.77 -8.43 22.54
N ARG A 138 9.89 -9.31 23.03
CA ARG A 138 8.44 -9.15 22.80
C ARG A 138 7.87 -7.94 23.53
N GLU A 139 8.31 -7.70 24.77
CA GLU A 139 7.88 -6.51 25.51
C GLU A 139 8.43 -5.23 24.88
N GLU A 140 9.67 -5.25 24.36
CA GLU A 140 10.22 -4.14 23.58
C GLU A 140 9.39 -3.89 22.32
N ALA A 141 9.04 -4.90 21.54
CA ALA A 141 8.22 -4.77 20.34
C ALA A 141 6.86 -4.14 20.64
N LYS A 142 6.19 -4.58 21.72
CA LYS A 142 4.92 -4.00 22.19
C LYS A 142 5.08 -2.54 22.63
N ALA A 143 6.17 -2.22 23.31
CA ALA A 143 6.44 -0.83 23.71
C ALA A 143 6.64 0.07 22.50
N ARG A 144 7.37 -0.39 21.48
CA ARG A 144 7.55 0.30 20.18
C ARG A 144 6.21 0.48 19.46
N ALA A 145 5.33 -0.52 19.44
CA ALA A 145 4.00 -0.41 18.85
C ALA A 145 3.16 0.66 19.55
N LYS A 146 3.14 0.69 20.89
CA LYS A 146 2.46 1.74 21.68
C LYS A 146 3.03 3.14 21.42
N GLN A 147 4.34 3.26 21.29
CA GLN A 147 4.98 4.52 20.95
C GLN A 147 4.58 4.99 19.55
N TRP A 148 4.53 4.05 18.58
CA TRP A 148 4.06 4.34 17.23
C TRP A 148 2.62 4.83 17.21
N ASP A 149 1.71 4.17 17.92
CA ASP A 149 0.29 4.57 18.03
C ASP A 149 0.11 5.99 18.56
N ARG A 150 0.91 6.37 19.54
CA ARG A 150 0.89 7.75 20.09
C ARG A 150 1.36 8.78 19.08
N ALA A 151 2.34 8.43 18.24
CA ALA A 151 2.89 9.31 17.22
C ALA A 151 2.02 9.40 15.96
N HIS A 152 1.18 8.38 15.71
CA HIS A 152 0.32 8.26 14.52
C HIS A 152 -1.11 7.87 14.94
N PRO A 153 -1.84 8.78 15.61
CA PRO A 153 -3.21 8.50 16.06
C PRO A 153 -4.14 8.28 14.87
N LEU A 154 -5.16 7.45 15.09
CA LEU A 154 -6.26 7.29 14.13
C LEU A 154 -7.08 8.60 14.13
N HIS A 155 -7.32 9.17 12.98
CA HIS A 155 -8.18 10.35 12.81
C HIS A 155 -9.61 9.94 12.49
#